data_8c476f1f2d89b9f9afe2ec718bca39ff
#
_entry.id   8c476f1f2d89b9f9afe2ec718bca39ff
#
_cell.length_a   1.000
_cell.length_b   1.000
_cell.length_c   1.000
_cell.angle_alpha   90.00
_cell.angle_beta   90.00
_cell.angle_gamma   90.00
#
_symmetry.space_group_name_H-M   'P 1'
#
loop_
_entity.id
_entity.type
_entity.pdbx_description
1 polymer ?
#
loop_
_entity_poly.entity_id
_entity_poly.type
_entity_poly.pdbx_seq_one_letter_code
_entity_poly.pdbx_strand_id
1 'polypeptide(L)'
;MSITRPDGSYSAVAKIFHWVTVPLIGLALLSGVTIGHIKDASKMGFYAVHESLGLTLLILVLARLAWRWFSPPPPVPEHLPAYMRRLSAAVHHLLYVALVLQPVLGFFASNAFGFPMQGETAYLGFIDLPKFMNAWEGLANILMALHGWLGWLLPVLIAAHVAAAIYHHAIRRDGTLMRML
;
A
#
# COMPACT_ATOMS: atom_id res chain seq x y z
N MET A 1 12.71 14.63 -21.00
CA MET A 1 13.46 15.61 -20.17
C MET A 1 13.44 15.08 -18.74
N SER A 2 14.54 14.50 -18.25
CA SER A 2 14.61 13.94 -16.89
C SER A 2 14.72 15.09 -15.89
N ILE A 3 13.70 15.26 -15.04
CA ILE A 3 13.70 16.28 -13.98
C ILE A 3 14.46 15.70 -12.76
N THR A 4 15.74 15.40 -12.94
CA THR A 4 16.61 15.08 -11.81
C THR A 4 16.93 16.39 -11.09
N ARG A 5 16.52 16.48 -9.81
CA ARG A 5 16.85 17.65 -8.99
C ARG A 5 18.35 17.64 -8.67
N PRO A 6 19.02 18.82 -8.70
CA PRO A 6 20.45 18.93 -8.42
C PRO A 6 20.85 18.41 -7.04
N ASP A 7 19.93 18.43 -6.07
CA ASP A 7 20.12 17.99 -4.68
C ASP A 7 19.95 16.47 -4.47
N GLY A 8 19.64 15.70 -5.53
CA GLY A 8 19.39 14.26 -5.44
C GLY A 8 18.12 13.88 -4.67
N SER A 9 17.19 14.84 -4.39
CA SER A 9 15.93 14.58 -3.69
C SER A 9 14.82 14.11 -4.64
N TYR A 10 13.78 13.46 -4.07
CA TYR A 10 12.55 13.12 -4.81
C TYR A 10 11.75 14.39 -5.13
N SER A 11 10.94 14.33 -6.19
CA SER A 11 10.03 15.44 -6.52
C SER A 11 8.99 15.65 -5.41
N ALA A 12 8.48 16.88 -5.25
CA ALA A 12 7.46 17.19 -4.24
C ALA A 12 6.22 16.30 -4.39
N VAL A 13 5.80 16.00 -5.63
CA VAL A 13 4.68 15.10 -5.90
C VAL A 13 4.97 13.67 -5.41
N ALA A 14 6.18 13.15 -5.64
CA ALA A 14 6.57 11.83 -5.14
C ALA A 14 6.59 11.76 -3.60
N LYS A 15 7.02 12.85 -2.94
CA LYS A 15 6.98 12.99 -1.47
C LYS A 15 5.54 13.03 -0.96
N ILE A 16 4.66 13.81 -1.59
CA ILE A 16 3.24 13.88 -1.24
C ILE A 16 2.60 12.49 -1.35
N PHE A 17 2.75 11.80 -2.47
CA PHE A 17 2.25 10.43 -2.63
C PHE A 17 2.75 9.49 -1.53
N HIS A 18 4.04 9.59 -1.19
CA HIS A 18 4.60 8.75 -0.13
C HIS A 18 3.97 9.06 1.22
N TRP A 19 3.98 10.31 1.64
CA TRP A 19 3.54 10.70 2.97
C TRP A 19 2.03 10.62 3.16
N VAL A 20 1.22 10.73 2.10
CA VAL A 20 -0.21 10.44 2.13
C VAL A 20 -0.48 8.93 2.25
N THR A 21 0.33 8.09 1.60
CA THR A 21 0.20 6.63 1.71
C THR A 21 0.43 6.13 3.15
N VAL A 22 1.36 6.74 3.90
CA VAL A 22 1.75 6.28 5.25
C VAL A 22 0.59 6.21 6.23
N PRO A 23 -0.18 7.28 6.51
CA PRO A 23 -1.33 7.19 7.42
C PRO A 23 -2.46 6.32 6.87
N LEU A 24 -2.72 6.34 5.57
CA LEU A 24 -3.78 5.52 4.98
C LEU A 24 -3.53 4.03 5.13
N ILE A 25 -2.28 3.58 4.93
CA ILE A 25 -1.94 2.16 5.13
C ILE A 25 -2.01 1.77 6.61
N GLY A 26 -1.60 2.66 7.52
CA GLY A 26 -1.76 2.44 8.97
C GLY A 26 -3.23 2.23 9.35
N LEU A 27 -4.12 3.08 8.85
CA LEU A 27 -5.56 2.97 9.08
C LEU A 27 -6.16 1.70 8.44
N ALA A 28 -5.74 1.35 7.22
CA ALA A 28 -6.21 0.14 6.54
C ALA A 28 -5.78 -1.14 7.29
N LEU A 29 -4.54 -1.22 7.76
CA LEU A 29 -4.07 -2.35 8.56
C LEU A 29 -4.81 -2.43 9.90
N LEU A 30 -4.97 -1.30 10.59
CA LEU A 30 -5.71 -1.24 11.87
C LEU A 30 -7.16 -1.68 11.69
N SER A 31 -7.87 -1.15 10.69
CA SER A 31 -9.26 -1.54 10.42
C SER A 31 -9.39 -3.03 10.06
N GLY A 32 -8.46 -3.58 9.26
CA GLY A 32 -8.45 -4.99 8.90
C GLY A 32 -8.28 -5.92 10.11
N VAL A 33 -7.38 -5.59 11.03
CA VAL A 33 -7.23 -6.34 12.30
C VAL A 33 -8.48 -6.19 13.17
N THR A 34 -9.04 -4.99 13.27
CA THR A 34 -10.21 -4.70 14.09
C THR A 34 -11.44 -5.48 13.64
N ILE A 35 -11.70 -5.57 12.32
CA ILE A 35 -12.83 -6.32 11.75
C ILE A 35 -12.89 -7.77 12.26
N GLY A 36 -11.74 -8.43 12.42
CA GLY A 36 -11.66 -9.79 12.95
C GLY A 36 -12.19 -9.95 14.39
N HIS A 37 -12.23 -8.89 15.16
CA HIS A 37 -12.63 -8.87 16.57
C HIS A 37 -14.06 -8.39 16.80
N ILE A 38 -14.70 -7.74 15.82
CA ILE A 38 -16.07 -7.22 15.93
C ILE A 38 -17.08 -8.33 15.63
N LYS A 39 -18.09 -8.48 16.53
CA LYS A 39 -19.13 -9.51 16.45
C LYS A 39 -20.55 -8.95 16.32
N ASP A 40 -20.73 -7.65 16.32
CA ASP A 40 -22.00 -6.97 16.29
C ASP A 40 -22.26 -6.21 14.95
N ALA A 41 -23.36 -5.51 14.87
CA ALA A 41 -23.80 -4.79 13.66
C ALA A 41 -22.80 -3.70 13.23
N SER A 42 -21.95 -3.18 14.11
CA SER A 42 -20.96 -2.17 13.76
C SER A 42 -19.90 -2.68 12.77
N LYS A 43 -19.77 -4.00 12.62
CA LYS A 43 -18.83 -4.67 11.72
C LYS A 43 -18.93 -4.18 10.28
N MET A 44 -20.16 -3.92 9.79
CA MET A 44 -20.37 -3.45 8.41
C MET A 44 -19.76 -2.07 8.18
N GLY A 45 -19.84 -1.15 9.16
CA GLY A 45 -19.17 0.14 9.06
C GLY A 45 -17.65 0.02 8.98
N PHE A 46 -17.05 -0.93 9.70
CA PHE A 46 -15.60 -1.20 9.59
C PHE A 46 -15.21 -1.81 8.26
N TYR A 47 -16.07 -2.69 7.68
CA TYR A 47 -15.86 -3.18 6.30
C TYR A 47 -15.90 -2.02 5.31
N ALA A 48 -16.90 -1.13 5.38
CA ALA A 48 -17.02 0.02 4.50
C ALA A 48 -15.75 0.91 4.54
N VAL A 49 -15.25 1.19 5.74
CA VAL A 49 -14.02 1.96 5.94
C VAL A 49 -12.80 1.21 5.38
N HIS A 50 -12.64 -0.07 5.70
CA HIS A 50 -11.50 -0.88 5.25
C HIS A 50 -11.45 -1.00 3.72
N GLU A 51 -12.56 -1.31 3.08
CA GLU A 51 -12.68 -1.45 1.63
C GLU A 51 -12.43 -0.11 0.93
N SER A 52 -12.98 0.99 1.47
CA SER A 52 -12.75 2.35 0.95
C SER A 52 -11.28 2.76 1.05
N LEU A 53 -10.63 2.49 2.19
CA LEU A 53 -9.19 2.73 2.37
C LEU A 53 -8.37 1.87 1.40
N GLY A 54 -8.73 0.60 1.22
CA GLY A 54 -8.06 -0.30 0.30
C GLY A 54 -8.11 0.19 -1.14
N LEU A 55 -9.29 0.57 -1.64
CA LEU A 55 -9.44 1.09 -2.99
C LEU A 55 -8.74 2.45 -3.18
N THR A 56 -8.83 3.33 -2.19
CA THR A 56 -8.11 4.62 -2.20
C THR A 56 -6.59 4.39 -2.27
N LEU A 57 -6.06 3.45 -1.48
CA LEU A 57 -4.65 3.08 -1.51
C LEU A 57 -4.24 2.51 -2.88
N LEU A 58 -5.07 1.67 -3.49
CA LEU A 58 -4.81 1.14 -4.83
C LEU A 58 -4.68 2.28 -5.85
N ILE A 59 -5.65 3.20 -5.88
CA ILE A 59 -5.63 4.35 -6.78
C ILE A 59 -4.37 5.19 -6.54
N LEU A 60 -4.05 5.49 -5.29
CA LEU A 60 -2.89 6.29 -4.90
C LEU A 60 -1.56 5.63 -5.32
N VAL A 61 -1.43 4.32 -5.10
CA VAL A 61 -0.22 3.57 -5.47
C VAL A 61 -0.06 3.47 -6.98
N LEU A 62 -1.16 3.26 -7.73
CA LEU A 62 -1.12 3.27 -9.20
C LEU A 62 -0.76 4.65 -9.74
N ALA A 63 -1.32 5.72 -9.17
CA ALA A 63 -0.95 7.09 -9.52
C ALA A 63 0.54 7.38 -9.21
N ARG A 64 1.06 6.88 -8.08
CA ARG A 64 2.46 6.97 -7.72
C ARG A 64 3.37 6.21 -8.68
N LEU A 65 2.98 5.01 -9.13
CA LEU A 65 3.70 4.24 -10.13
C LEU A 65 3.70 4.94 -11.48
N ALA A 66 2.56 5.50 -11.90
CA ALA A 66 2.47 6.30 -13.11
C ALA A 66 3.37 7.56 -13.01
N TRP A 67 3.35 8.23 -11.85
CA TRP A 67 4.22 9.38 -11.63
C TRP A 67 5.71 9.04 -11.76
N ARG A 68 6.13 7.85 -11.27
CA ARG A 68 7.51 7.37 -11.43
C ARG A 68 7.95 7.22 -12.89
N TRP A 69 7.01 6.99 -13.79
CA TRP A 69 7.30 6.93 -15.22
C TRP A 69 7.68 8.31 -15.78
N PHE A 70 6.98 9.35 -15.35
CA PHE A 70 7.24 10.72 -15.78
C PHE A 70 8.37 11.41 -15.00
N SER A 71 8.55 11.04 -13.73
CA SER A 71 9.56 11.58 -12.82
C SER A 71 10.31 10.44 -12.15
N PRO A 72 11.30 9.84 -12.83
CA PRO A 72 12.08 8.74 -12.27
C PRO A 72 12.71 9.10 -10.93
N PRO A 73 12.86 8.12 -10.03
CA PRO A 73 13.52 8.34 -8.75
C PRO A 73 14.97 8.77 -8.98
N PRO A 74 15.55 9.60 -8.10
CA PRO A 74 16.94 9.95 -8.18
C PRO A 74 17.81 8.70 -8.01
N PRO A 75 19.00 8.64 -8.65
CA PRO A 75 19.88 7.48 -8.60
C PRO A 75 20.27 7.16 -7.16
N VAL A 76 20.43 5.87 -6.87
CA VAL A 76 20.90 5.42 -5.56
C VAL A 76 22.34 5.89 -5.37
N PRO A 77 22.72 6.44 -4.19
CA PRO A 77 24.07 6.93 -3.96
C PRO A 77 25.14 5.87 -4.21
N GLU A 78 26.18 6.20 -4.97
CA GLU A 78 27.24 5.26 -5.38
C GLU A 78 28.10 4.78 -4.21
N HIS A 79 28.22 5.59 -3.15
CA HIS A 79 28.97 5.25 -1.94
C HIS A 79 28.33 4.11 -1.11
N LEU A 80 27.10 3.70 -1.45
CA LEU A 80 26.45 2.57 -0.78
C LEU A 80 26.99 1.23 -1.33
N PRO A 81 27.27 0.26 -0.43
CA PRO A 81 27.65 -1.09 -0.83
C PRO A 81 26.61 -1.73 -1.76
N ALA A 82 27.07 -2.53 -2.71
CA ALA A 82 26.21 -3.15 -3.72
C ALA A 82 25.05 -3.96 -3.12
N TYR A 83 25.29 -4.68 -2.02
CA TYR A 83 24.25 -5.46 -1.34
C TYR A 83 23.15 -4.57 -0.74
N MET A 84 23.49 -3.39 -0.18
CA MET A 84 22.49 -2.45 0.34
C MET A 84 21.63 -1.87 -0.78
N ARG A 85 22.23 -1.53 -1.91
CA ARG A 85 21.50 -1.05 -3.09
C ARG A 85 20.51 -2.11 -3.60
N ARG A 86 20.94 -3.38 -3.68
CA ARG A 86 20.08 -4.51 -4.10
C ARG A 86 18.96 -4.75 -3.10
N LEU A 87 19.28 -4.77 -1.80
CA LEU A 87 18.28 -4.96 -0.74
C LEU A 87 17.24 -3.83 -0.73
N SER A 88 17.69 -2.59 -0.84
CA SER A 88 16.79 -1.43 -0.97
C SER A 88 15.87 -1.57 -2.17
N ALA A 89 16.40 -1.92 -3.34
CA ALA A 89 15.58 -2.15 -4.53
C ALA A 89 14.57 -3.28 -4.31
N ALA A 90 14.98 -4.42 -3.75
CA ALA A 90 14.10 -5.56 -3.47
C ALA A 90 12.96 -5.19 -2.53
N VAL A 91 13.24 -4.52 -1.40
CA VAL A 91 12.20 -4.10 -0.43
C VAL A 91 11.21 -3.14 -1.07
N HIS A 92 11.66 -2.16 -1.86
CA HIS A 92 10.75 -1.25 -2.54
C HIS A 92 9.88 -1.96 -3.59
N HIS A 93 10.43 -2.90 -4.37
CA HIS A 93 9.64 -3.68 -5.32
C HIS A 93 8.60 -4.55 -4.61
N LEU A 94 9.00 -5.24 -3.54
CA LEU A 94 8.08 -6.05 -2.74
C LEU A 94 6.96 -5.20 -2.12
N LEU A 95 7.28 -4.01 -1.60
CA LEU A 95 6.27 -3.09 -1.09
C LEU A 95 5.28 -2.64 -2.18
N TYR A 96 5.76 -2.29 -3.39
CA TYR A 96 4.85 -1.93 -4.48
C TYR A 96 3.97 -3.10 -4.90
N VAL A 97 4.54 -4.30 -5.05
CA VAL A 97 3.77 -5.51 -5.39
C VAL A 97 2.72 -5.78 -4.31
N ALA A 98 3.11 -5.75 -3.03
CA ALA A 98 2.20 -5.98 -1.92
C ALA A 98 1.09 -4.92 -1.86
N LEU A 99 1.42 -3.63 -2.03
CA LEU A 99 0.46 -2.52 -1.98
C LEU A 99 -0.55 -2.54 -3.13
N VAL A 100 -0.22 -3.15 -4.28
CA VAL A 100 -1.16 -3.35 -5.38
C VAL A 100 -1.98 -4.62 -5.16
N LEU A 101 -1.34 -5.75 -4.84
CA LEU A 101 -2.03 -7.02 -4.70
C LEU A 101 -2.99 -7.04 -3.51
N GLN A 102 -2.63 -6.44 -2.38
CA GLN A 102 -3.43 -6.46 -1.16
C GLN A 102 -4.87 -5.95 -1.39
N PRO A 103 -5.10 -4.72 -1.89
CA PRO A 103 -6.45 -4.24 -2.14
C PRO A 103 -7.15 -4.97 -3.29
N VAL A 104 -6.41 -5.42 -4.31
CA VAL A 104 -6.98 -6.22 -5.42
C VAL A 104 -7.54 -7.54 -4.89
N LEU A 105 -6.77 -8.26 -4.07
CA LEU A 105 -7.21 -9.53 -3.48
C LEU A 105 -8.45 -9.32 -2.59
N GLY A 106 -8.46 -8.29 -1.74
CA GLY A 106 -9.59 -7.96 -0.88
C GLY A 106 -10.84 -7.62 -1.69
N PHE A 107 -10.71 -6.76 -2.69
CA PHE A 107 -11.81 -6.34 -3.55
C PHE A 107 -12.46 -7.54 -4.27
N PHE A 108 -11.66 -8.40 -4.89
CA PHE A 108 -12.21 -9.58 -5.56
C PHE A 108 -12.71 -10.64 -4.59
N ALA A 109 -12.14 -10.75 -3.39
CA ALA A 109 -12.66 -11.63 -2.34
C ALA A 109 -14.06 -11.20 -1.91
N SER A 110 -14.30 -9.93 -1.60
CA SER A 110 -15.62 -9.39 -1.26
C SER A 110 -16.63 -9.66 -2.37
N ASN A 111 -16.27 -9.39 -3.63
CA ASN A 111 -17.14 -9.69 -4.77
C ASN A 111 -17.48 -11.18 -4.89
N ALA A 112 -16.49 -12.06 -4.71
CA ALA A 112 -16.66 -13.51 -4.79
C ALA A 112 -17.45 -14.08 -3.61
N PHE A 113 -17.46 -13.43 -2.44
CA PHE A 113 -18.39 -13.73 -1.34
C PHE A 113 -19.82 -13.22 -1.61
N GLY A 114 -20.05 -12.44 -2.66
CA GLY A 114 -21.34 -11.85 -2.96
C GLY A 114 -21.62 -10.50 -2.29
N PHE A 115 -20.59 -9.89 -1.73
CA PHE A 115 -20.62 -8.57 -1.08
C PHE A 115 -19.86 -7.52 -1.91
N PRO A 116 -20.38 -7.07 -3.06
CA PRO A 116 -19.76 -5.98 -3.80
C PRO A 116 -19.82 -4.68 -2.95
N MET A 117 -18.92 -3.74 -3.22
CA MET A 117 -18.93 -2.44 -2.53
C MET A 117 -20.13 -1.59 -2.97
N GLN A 118 -21.31 -1.87 -2.38
CA GLN A 118 -22.59 -1.23 -2.68
C GLN A 118 -23.38 -1.02 -1.39
N GLY A 119 -24.32 -0.07 -1.41
CA GLY A 119 -25.16 0.25 -0.26
C GLY A 119 -24.34 0.65 0.97
N GLU A 120 -24.45 -0.10 2.05
CA GLU A 120 -23.73 0.17 3.31
C GLU A 120 -22.21 0.10 3.19
N THR A 121 -21.68 -0.63 2.18
CA THR A 121 -20.23 -0.73 1.90
C THR A 121 -19.84 0.02 0.62
N ALA A 122 -20.67 0.91 0.12
CA ALA A 122 -20.33 1.76 -1.02
C ALA A 122 -19.01 2.49 -0.83
N TYR A 123 -18.24 2.66 -1.91
CA TYR A 123 -16.96 3.37 -1.84
C TYR A 123 -17.17 4.81 -1.34
N LEU A 124 -16.40 5.18 -0.32
CA LEU A 124 -16.56 6.45 0.42
C LEU A 124 -17.96 6.69 1.01
N GLY A 125 -18.77 5.63 1.13
CA GLY A 125 -20.13 5.68 1.68
C GLY A 125 -21.23 6.12 0.69
N PHE A 126 -20.91 6.39 -0.59
CA PHE A 126 -21.87 6.91 -1.56
C PHE A 126 -21.66 6.49 -3.02
N ILE A 127 -20.56 5.82 -3.36
CA ILE A 127 -20.29 5.36 -4.73
C ILE A 127 -20.44 3.84 -4.79
N ASP A 128 -21.54 3.38 -5.37
CA ASP A 128 -21.73 1.96 -5.64
C ASP A 128 -20.83 1.51 -6.80
N LEU A 129 -20.02 0.49 -6.55
CA LEU A 129 -19.21 -0.14 -7.58
C LEU A 129 -19.99 -1.26 -8.25
N PRO A 130 -19.74 -1.53 -9.56
CA PRO A 130 -20.40 -2.61 -10.25
C PRO A 130 -20.01 -3.96 -9.64
N LYS A 131 -20.96 -4.90 -9.65
CA LYS A 131 -20.67 -6.29 -9.34
C LYS A 131 -19.84 -6.89 -10.49
N PHE A 132 -18.63 -7.35 -10.19
CA PHE A 132 -17.69 -7.85 -11.21
C PHE A 132 -17.83 -9.35 -11.47
N MET A 133 -18.39 -10.13 -10.54
CA MET A 133 -18.54 -11.58 -10.68
C MET A 133 -19.73 -12.09 -9.87
N ASN A 134 -20.19 -13.30 -10.20
CA ASN A 134 -21.13 -14.03 -9.37
C ASN A 134 -20.44 -14.58 -8.13
N ALA A 135 -21.19 -14.82 -7.07
CA ALA A 135 -20.68 -15.45 -5.87
C ALA A 135 -20.08 -16.84 -6.19
N TRP A 136 -18.85 -17.04 -5.71
CA TRP A 136 -18.12 -18.30 -5.83
C TRP A 136 -17.28 -18.50 -4.57
N GLU A 137 -17.84 -19.18 -3.60
CA GLU A 137 -17.27 -19.35 -2.26
C GLU A 137 -15.86 -19.95 -2.27
N GLY A 138 -15.60 -20.95 -3.12
CA GLY A 138 -14.27 -21.55 -3.25
C GLY A 138 -13.19 -20.53 -3.63
N LEU A 139 -13.48 -19.67 -4.63
CA LEU A 139 -12.58 -18.60 -5.04
C LEU A 139 -12.44 -17.53 -3.94
N ALA A 140 -13.57 -17.15 -3.32
CA ALA A 140 -13.59 -16.18 -2.25
C ALA A 140 -12.66 -16.56 -1.10
N ASN A 141 -12.71 -17.81 -0.65
CA ASN A 141 -11.86 -18.35 0.41
C ASN A 141 -10.36 -18.32 0.03
N ILE A 142 -10.02 -18.66 -1.21
CA ILE A 142 -8.62 -18.59 -1.70
C ILE A 142 -8.13 -17.14 -1.70
N LEU A 143 -8.91 -16.21 -2.27
CA LEU A 143 -8.55 -14.80 -2.34
C LEU A 143 -8.41 -14.18 -0.95
N MET A 144 -9.32 -14.51 -0.03
CA MET A 144 -9.28 -14.04 1.35
C MET A 144 -8.08 -14.61 2.12
N ALA A 145 -7.73 -15.88 1.91
CA ALA A 145 -6.53 -16.48 2.50
C ALA A 145 -5.26 -15.75 2.02
N LEU A 146 -5.14 -15.50 0.72
CA LEU A 146 -4.01 -14.75 0.14
C LEU A 146 -3.97 -13.30 0.65
N HIS A 147 -5.13 -12.63 0.74
CA HIS A 147 -5.26 -11.30 1.34
C HIS A 147 -4.78 -11.29 2.80
N GLY A 148 -5.19 -12.28 3.58
CA GLY A 148 -4.77 -12.43 4.98
C GLY A 148 -3.26 -12.65 5.13
N TRP A 149 -2.68 -13.56 4.35
CA TRP A 149 -1.24 -13.81 4.34
C TRP A 149 -0.44 -12.57 3.97
N LEU A 150 -0.84 -11.89 2.90
CA LEU A 150 -0.19 -10.66 2.46
C LEU A 150 -0.38 -9.52 3.47
N GLY A 151 -1.55 -9.50 4.16
CA GLY A 151 -1.87 -8.58 5.25
C GLY A 151 -0.92 -8.71 6.45
N TRP A 152 -0.37 -9.90 6.71
CA TRP A 152 0.67 -10.11 7.73
C TRP A 152 2.08 -9.83 7.22
N LEU A 153 2.34 -10.10 5.94
CA LEU A 153 3.65 -9.81 5.34
C LEU A 153 3.91 -8.30 5.22
N LEU A 154 2.88 -7.53 4.91
CA LEU A 154 3.00 -6.10 4.64
C LEU A 154 3.55 -5.29 5.83
N PRO A 155 3.06 -5.46 7.09
CA PRO A 155 3.68 -4.83 8.26
C PRO A 155 5.16 -5.17 8.44
N VAL A 156 5.56 -6.41 8.14
CA VAL A 156 6.97 -6.83 8.22
C VAL A 156 7.83 -6.08 7.20
N LEU A 157 7.34 -5.96 5.96
CA LEU A 157 8.04 -5.19 4.91
C LEU A 157 8.13 -3.70 5.27
N ILE A 158 7.05 -3.13 5.81
CA ILE A 158 7.02 -1.73 6.27
C ILE A 158 8.02 -1.54 7.42
N ALA A 159 8.03 -2.43 8.41
CA ALA A 159 8.96 -2.36 9.53
C ALA A 159 10.42 -2.45 9.07
N ALA A 160 10.73 -3.34 8.12
CA ALA A 160 12.06 -3.44 7.53
C ALA A 160 12.45 -2.16 6.77
N HIS A 161 11.51 -1.58 6.01
CA HIS A 161 11.72 -0.32 5.29
C HIS A 161 11.99 0.85 6.26
N VAL A 162 11.18 0.99 7.30
CA VAL A 162 11.35 2.05 8.32
C VAL A 162 12.65 1.86 9.09
N ALA A 163 12.96 0.62 9.51
CA ALA A 163 14.21 0.31 10.21
C ALA A 163 15.44 0.66 9.35
N ALA A 164 15.40 0.35 8.06
CA ALA A 164 16.47 0.72 7.12
C ALA A 164 16.60 2.26 7.01
N ALA A 165 15.48 2.99 6.91
CA ALA A 165 15.51 4.45 6.86
C ALA A 165 16.11 5.07 8.12
N ILE A 166 15.76 4.55 9.32
CA ILE A 166 16.32 4.96 10.61
C ILE A 166 17.82 4.62 10.67
N TYR A 167 18.22 3.43 10.25
CA TYR A 167 19.63 3.00 10.19
C TYR A 167 20.47 3.94 9.33
N HIS A 168 19.99 4.30 8.13
CA HIS A 168 20.66 5.23 7.24
C HIS A 168 20.75 6.63 7.83
N HIS A 169 19.70 7.09 8.54
CA HIS A 169 19.66 8.42 9.15
C HIS A 169 20.53 8.50 10.42
N ALA A 170 20.33 7.61 11.39
CA ALA A 170 20.91 7.71 12.72
C ALA A 170 22.33 7.14 12.80
N ILE A 171 22.62 6.03 12.09
CA ILE A 171 23.88 5.30 12.19
C ILE A 171 24.81 5.67 11.03
N ARG A 172 24.35 5.52 9.79
CA ARG A 172 25.18 5.82 8.62
C ARG A 172 25.33 7.31 8.34
N ARG A 173 24.30 8.10 8.66
CA ARG A 173 24.26 9.57 8.44
C ARG A 173 24.54 9.94 6.99
N ASP A 174 24.02 9.15 6.04
CA ASP A 174 24.31 9.24 4.60
C ASP A 174 23.30 10.04 3.80
N GLY A 175 22.36 10.71 4.48
CA GLY A 175 21.35 11.59 3.86
C GLY A 175 20.21 10.85 3.15
N THR A 176 20.18 9.50 3.15
CA THR A 176 19.17 8.72 2.43
C THR A 176 17.73 9.10 2.83
N LEU A 177 17.43 9.26 4.12
CA LEU A 177 16.12 9.66 4.60
C LEU A 177 15.73 11.07 4.12
N MET A 178 16.69 12.01 4.15
CA MET A 178 16.46 13.42 3.76
C MET A 178 16.00 13.59 2.31
N ARG A 179 16.28 12.60 1.44
CA ARG A 179 15.83 12.61 0.04
C ARG A 179 14.31 12.48 -0.10
N MET A 180 13.63 11.96 0.94
CA MET A 180 12.18 11.74 0.97
C MET A 180 11.45 12.69 1.95
N LEU A 181 12.19 13.48 2.73
CA LEU A 181 11.69 14.60 3.57
C LEU A 181 11.79 15.98 2.88
#